data_85aace3abf8b428ea066522d83ab2137
#
_entry.id   85aace3abf8b428ea066522d83ab2137
#
_cell.length_a   1.000
_cell.length_b   1.000
_cell.length_c   1.000
_cell.angle_alpha   90.00
_cell.angle_beta   90.00
_cell.angle_gamma   90.00
#
_symmetry.space_group_name_H-M   'P 1'
#
loop_
_entity.id
_entity.type
_entity.pdbx_description
1 polymer ?
#
loop_
_entity_poly.entity_id
_entity_poly.type
_entity_poly.pdbx_seq_one_letter_code
_entity_poly.pdbx_strand_id
1 'polypeptide(L)'
;MNGLKIPFTGLQRQYNNLRTEILDATDTVLRSGNLMSGEYTDQFESWLAKKNHSLHAITCHSGTQALEIIASFWKQYGLYDPAIVLIPALTYVATANAWRRAGWTIAIADTDSYGLMSLPKMSKDIKIRAICPVGLYGHALSNKYYDWENTIFVEDAAQHWLSRDCERMGLASAISFDPTKNFNNYSNGGAVVTNDEILNAFARNWIRNRSCHDSSSAQTGTNSRMSEVDCAQMMVKTRYIDAWQTRRGEIARHWMEQLSHSGIRSLIDATNYQDHCYHKFVIDVDHRDQLHQALADLGIETKIHYQDPIQDLNPYQECAAPDMLGSCYALSRRCLSLPIYPELTDSEAEYIIDRVISCV
;
A
#
# COMPACT_ATOMS: atom_id res chain seq x y z
N MET A 1 31.37 -20.05 9.85
CA MET A 1 30.09 -20.37 9.17
C MET A 1 29.73 -19.14 8.34
N ASN A 2 29.72 -19.25 7.02
CA ASN A 2 29.18 -18.20 6.19
C ASN A 2 27.70 -18.11 6.54
N GLY A 3 27.32 -17.04 7.28
CA GLY A 3 26.04 -16.95 7.94
C GLY A 3 24.89 -16.97 6.96
N LEU A 4 23.84 -17.72 7.27
CA LEU A 4 22.55 -17.66 6.62
C LEU A 4 22.13 -16.18 6.59
N LYS A 5 21.80 -15.65 5.41
CA LYS A 5 21.31 -14.28 5.24
C LYS A 5 19.92 -14.34 4.63
N ILE A 6 18.92 -13.96 5.41
CA ILE A 6 17.53 -13.86 4.98
C ILE A 6 17.19 -12.39 4.76
N PRO A 7 17.10 -11.95 3.50
CA PRO A 7 16.75 -10.55 3.19
C PRO A 7 15.30 -10.27 3.53
N PHE A 8 14.97 -8.98 3.72
CA PHE A 8 13.60 -8.56 4.02
C PHE A 8 12.62 -8.78 2.87
N THR A 9 13.10 -8.86 1.62
CA THR A 9 12.31 -9.11 0.41
C THR A 9 12.95 -10.16 -0.47
N GLY A 10 12.14 -10.97 -1.16
CA GLY A 10 12.56 -12.03 -2.06
C GLY A 10 12.84 -11.61 -3.51
N LEU A 11 13.04 -10.30 -3.80
CA LEU A 11 13.09 -9.77 -5.18
C LEU A 11 14.09 -10.48 -6.10
N GLN A 12 15.30 -10.76 -5.61
CA GLN A 12 16.30 -11.45 -6.41
C GLN A 12 15.89 -12.89 -6.69
N ARG A 13 15.29 -13.58 -5.72
CA ARG A 13 14.78 -14.95 -5.87
C ARG A 13 13.63 -14.99 -6.87
N GLN A 14 12.69 -14.05 -6.74
CA GLN A 14 11.58 -13.89 -7.68
C GLN A 14 12.07 -13.66 -9.10
N TYR A 15 13.04 -12.74 -9.29
CA TYR A 15 13.63 -12.51 -10.61
C TYR A 15 14.29 -13.78 -11.16
N ASN A 16 15.07 -14.50 -10.36
CA ASN A 16 15.72 -15.73 -10.81
C ASN A 16 14.71 -16.78 -11.29
N ASN A 17 13.56 -16.90 -10.60
CA ASN A 17 12.50 -17.82 -10.95
C ASN A 17 11.79 -17.43 -12.26
N LEU A 18 11.64 -16.13 -12.53
CA LEU A 18 10.89 -15.60 -13.67
C LEU A 18 11.78 -15.04 -14.78
N ARG A 19 13.12 -15.19 -14.66
CA ARG A 19 14.10 -14.50 -15.50
C ARG A 19 13.82 -14.62 -17.00
N THR A 20 13.58 -15.83 -17.46
CA THR A 20 13.35 -16.07 -18.90
C THR A 20 12.11 -15.33 -19.37
N GLU A 21 10.99 -15.48 -18.69
CA GLU A 21 9.72 -14.89 -19.07
C GLU A 21 9.76 -13.35 -19.02
N ILE A 22 10.44 -12.80 -18.01
CA ILE A 22 10.63 -11.34 -17.87
C ILE A 22 11.50 -10.78 -18.99
N LEU A 23 12.58 -11.48 -19.35
CA LEU A 23 13.47 -11.06 -20.46
C LEU A 23 12.77 -11.16 -21.80
N ASP A 24 12.01 -12.22 -22.05
CA ASP A 24 11.26 -12.42 -23.28
C ASP A 24 10.17 -11.33 -23.47
N ALA A 25 9.43 -11.02 -22.39
CA ALA A 25 8.45 -9.95 -22.42
C ALA A 25 9.11 -8.58 -22.68
N THR A 26 10.25 -8.32 -22.04
CA THR A 26 11.04 -7.09 -22.25
C THR A 26 11.54 -6.98 -23.68
N ASP A 27 12.14 -8.04 -24.24
CA ASP A 27 12.66 -8.07 -25.61
C ASP A 27 11.53 -7.85 -26.63
N THR A 28 10.36 -8.44 -26.40
CA THR A 28 9.17 -8.26 -27.25
C THR A 28 8.78 -6.79 -27.35
N VAL A 29 8.70 -6.08 -26.22
CA VAL A 29 8.36 -4.65 -26.21
C VAL A 29 9.44 -3.82 -26.90
N LEU A 30 10.72 -4.07 -26.58
CA LEU A 30 11.82 -3.31 -27.16
C LEU A 30 11.91 -3.48 -28.69
N ARG A 31 11.67 -4.69 -29.20
CA ARG A 31 11.62 -4.97 -30.66
C ARG A 31 10.46 -4.28 -31.35
N SER A 32 9.32 -4.10 -30.65
CA SER A 32 8.17 -3.42 -31.25
C SER A 32 8.37 -1.92 -31.44
N GLY A 33 9.27 -1.31 -30.66
CA GLY A 33 9.47 0.15 -30.59
C GLY A 33 8.30 0.91 -29.96
N ASN A 34 7.22 0.24 -29.56
CA ASN A 34 6.09 0.87 -28.87
C ASN A 34 6.32 0.81 -27.36
N LEU A 35 6.95 1.85 -26.80
CA LEU A 35 7.45 1.85 -25.43
C LEU A 35 6.49 2.44 -24.40
N MET A 36 5.37 3.02 -24.83
CA MET A 36 4.45 3.74 -23.96
C MET A 36 2.99 3.61 -24.41
N SER A 37 2.10 3.23 -23.52
CA SER A 37 0.65 3.15 -23.77
C SER A 37 0.31 2.21 -24.94
N GLY A 38 0.90 1.05 -24.97
CA GLY A 38 0.66 0.01 -25.98
C GLY A 38 -0.23 -1.11 -25.44
N GLU A 39 -0.15 -2.27 -26.11
CA GLU A 39 -1.00 -3.42 -25.86
C GLU A 39 -0.86 -3.99 -24.45
N TYR A 40 0.36 -4.06 -23.91
CA TYR A 40 0.58 -4.57 -22.55
C TYR A 40 0.03 -3.62 -21.49
N THR A 41 0.05 -2.31 -21.73
CA THR A 41 -0.62 -1.35 -20.86
C THR A 41 -2.13 -1.61 -20.82
N ASP A 42 -2.77 -1.78 -21.98
CA ASP A 42 -4.21 -2.04 -22.07
C ASP A 42 -4.60 -3.39 -21.43
N GLN A 43 -3.80 -4.43 -21.68
CA GLN A 43 -3.99 -5.76 -21.08
C GLN A 43 -3.85 -5.71 -19.56
N PHE A 44 -2.84 -5.03 -19.05
CA PHE A 44 -2.58 -4.92 -17.61
C PHE A 44 -3.66 -4.09 -16.91
N GLU A 45 -4.07 -2.97 -17.47
CA GLU A 45 -5.17 -2.16 -16.95
C GLU A 45 -6.49 -2.94 -16.94
N SER A 46 -6.79 -3.68 -18.00
CA SER A 46 -7.99 -4.52 -18.07
C SER A 46 -7.97 -5.65 -17.03
N TRP A 47 -6.83 -6.32 -16.86
CA TRP A 47 -6.65 -7.34 -15.84
C TRP A 47 -6.80 -6.75 -14.43
N LEU A 48 -6.19 -5.60 -14.18
CA LEU A 48 -6.21 -4.94 -12.88
C LEU A 48 -7.62 -4.47 -12.51
N ALA A 49 -8.35 -3.87 -13.46
CA ALA A 49 -9.74 -3.49 -13.27
C ALA A 49 -10.61 -4.71 -12.90
N LYS A 50 -10.50 -5.80 -13.66
CA LYS A 50 -11.22 -7.05 -13.38
C LYS A 50 -10.87 -7.63 -12.01
N LYS A 51 -9.58 -7.68 -11.65
CA LYS A 51 -9.10 -8.21 -10.37
C LYS A 51 -9.62 -7.39 -9.17
N ASN A 52 -9.91 -6.12 -9.38
CA ASN A 52 -10.43 -5.19 -8.36
C ASN A 52 -11.95 -4.96 -8.48
N HIS A 53 -12.68 -5.75 -9.27
CA HIS A 53 -14.12 -5.60 -9.49
C HIS A 53 -14.55 -4.16 -9.85
N SER A 54 -13.71 -3.48 -10.63
CA SER A 54 -13.90 -2.09 -11.04
C SER A 54 -14.00 -1.96 -12.55
N LEU A 55 -14.59 -0.85 -13.02
CA LEU A 55 -14.74 -0.56 -14.45
C LEU A 55 -13.42 -0.10 -15.08
N HIS A 56 -12.62 0.65 -14.31
CA HIS A 56 -11.40 1.28 -14.83
C HIS A 56 -10.20 1.06 -13.92
N ALA A 57 -9.05 0.84 -14.55
CA ALA A 57 -7.75 0.98 -13.93
C ALA A 57 -6.86 1.83 -14.85
N ILE A 58 -6.14 2.77 -14.29
CA ILE A 58 -5.25 3.68 -15.01
C ILE A 58 -3.87 3.57 -14.39
N THR A 59 -2.93 2.98 -15.10
CA THR A 59 -1.54 2.83 -14.64
C THR A 59 -0.82 4.16 -14.63
N CYS A 60 0.00 4.37 -13.60
CA CYS A 60 0.81 5.56 -13.43
C CYS A 60 2.16 5.23 -12.78
N HIS A 61 3.02 6.23 -12.67
CA HIS A 61 4.41 6.05 -12.24
C HIS A 61 4.58 5.51 -10.82
N SER A 62 3.65 5.75 -9.91
CA SER A 62 3.72 5.28 -8.50
C SER A 62 2.39 5.34 -7.79
N GLY A 63 2.27 4.62 -6.66
CA GLY A 63 1.11 4.75 -5.77
C GLY A 63 0.92 6.17 -5.22
N THR A 64 2.01 6.89 -4.94
CA THR A 64 1.95 8.31 -4.54
C THR A 64 1.29 9.15 -5.63
N GLN A 65 1.64 8.92 -6.90
CA GLN A 65 1.03 9.62 -8.02
C GLN A 65 -0.45 9.25 -8.18
N ALA A 66 -0.81 7.99 -7.96
CA ALA A 66 -2.21 7.58 -7.98
C ALA A 66 -3.05 8.34 -6.93
N LEU A 67 -2.55 8.46 -5.70
CA LEU A 67 -3.19 9.27 -4.65
C LEU A 67 -3.28 10.75 -5.03
N GLU A 68 -2.21 11.31 -5.59
CA GLU A 68 -2.17 12.72 -6.01
C GLU A 68 -3.18 13.02 -7.13
N ILE A 69 -3.34 12.10 -8.08
CA ILE A 69 -4.35 12.20 -9.15
C ILE A 69 -5.76 12.25 -8.54
N ILE A 70 -6.09 11.31 -7.65
CA ILE A 70 -7.40 11.25 -7.01
C ILE A 70 -7.65 12.49 -6.15
N ALA A 71 -6.69 12.89 -5.33
CA ALA A 71 -6.80 14.07 -4.49
C ALA A 71 -6.97 15.38 -5.31
N SER A 72 -6.26 15.52 -6.43
CA SER A 72 -6.36 16.65 -7.34
C SER A 72 -7.71 16.71 -8.05
N PHE A 73 -8.23 15.55 -8.48
CA PHE A 73 -9.57 15.45 -9.04
C PHE A 73 -10.63 16.00 -8.08
N TRP A 74 -10.64 15.52 -6.86
CA TRP A 74 -11.62 15.95 -5.88
C TRP A 74 -11.42 17.40 -5.42
N LYS A 75 -10.19 17.90 -5.39
CA LYS A 75 -9.93 19.33 -5.13
C LYS A 75 -10.53 20.22 -6.21
N GLN A 76 -10.44 19.77 -7.46
CA GLN A 76 -10.94 20.54 -8.62
C GLN A 76 -12.45 20.45 -8.77
N TYR A 77 -13.02 19.25 -8.71
CA TYR A 77 -14.45 19.02 -9.00
C TYR A 77 -15.35 19.13 -7.76
N GLY A 78 -14.82 18.93 -6.58
CA GLY A 78 -15.58 19.00 -5.33
C GLY A 78 -15.85 20.41 -4.81
N LEU A 79 -15.16 21.44 -5.33
CA LEU A 79 -15.28 22.84 -4.89
C LEU A 79 -15.24 23.01 -3.36
N TYR A 80 -14.41 22.20 -2.68
CA TYR A 80 -14.32 22.20 -1.22
C TYR A 80 -13.45 23.36 -0.70
N ASP A 81 -14.01 24.15 0.20
CA ASP A 81 -13.29 25.16 0.96
C ASP A 81 -13.87 25.21 2.42
N PRO A 82 -13.10 24.90 3.45
CA PRO A 82 -11.77 24.27 3.39
C PRO A 82 -11.83 22.82 2.89
N ALA A 83 -10.81 22.40 2.13
CA ALA A 83 -10.62 21.01 1.73
C ALA A 83 -9.76 20.31 2.77
N ILE A 84 -10.38 19.58 3.70
CA ILE A 84 -9.69 18.85 4.77
C ILE A 84 -9.84 17.35 4.54
N VAL A 85 -8.72 16.62 4.53
CA VAL A 85 -8.69 15.15 4.46
C VAL A 85 -8.21 14.57 5.79
N LEU A 86 -8.91 13.54 6.26
CA LEU A 86 -8.51 12.74 7.42
C LEU A 86 -7.69 11.52 6.97
N ILE A 87 -6.49 11.39 7.53
CA ILE A 87 -5.58 10.27 7.27
C ILE A 87 -5.14 9.60 8.58
N PRO A 88 -4.69 8.33 8.58
CA PRO A 88 -4.15 7.70 9.78
C PRO A 88 -2.82 8.32 10.20
N ALA A 89 -2.59 8.40 11.51
CA ALA A 89 -1.33 8.86 12.12
C ALA A 89 -0.15 7.93 11.79
N LEU A 90 -0.39 6.63 11.67
CA LEU A 90 0.63 5.64 11.35
C LEU A 90 0.41 5.11 9.92
N THR A 91 1.15 5.65 8.98
CA THR A 91 1.15 5.24 7.58
C THR A 91 2.47 5.64 6.91
N TYR A 92 2.67 5.20 5.66
CA TYR A 92 3.75 5.72 4.85
C TYR A 92 3.48 7.18 4.46
N VAL A 93 4.52 8.00 4.53
CA VAL A 93 4.40 9.46 4.31
C VAL A 93 3.79 9.85 2.95
N ALA A 94 3.79 8.95 1.96
CA ALA A 94 3.19 9.20 0.65
C ALA A 94 1.69 9.52 0.74
N THR A 95 0.95 8.92 1.70
CA THR A 95 -0.45 9.23 1.94
C THR A 95 -0.63 10.73 2.23
N ALA A 96 0.15 11.27 3.18
CA ALA A 96 0.10 12.70 3.52
C ALA A 96 0.63 13.60 2.39
N ASN A 97 1.77 13.22 1.78
CA ASN A 97 2.39 14.00 0.70
C ASN A 97 1.46 14.22 -0.50
N ALA A 98 0.77 13.18 -0.94
CA ALA A 98 -0.10 13.24 -2.11
C ALA A 98 -1.26 14.22 -1.92
N TRP A 99 -1.96 14.15 -0.81
CA TRP A 99 -3.06 15.05 -0.48
C TRP A 99 -2.58 16.50 -0.29
N ARG A 100 -1.45 16.69 0.42
CA ARG A 100 -0.88 18.03 0.62
C ARG A 100 -0.46 18.68 -0.70
N ARG A 101 0.17 17.92 -1.60
CA ARG A 101 0.58 18.43 -2.93
C ARG A 101 -0.62 18.79 -3.79
N ALA A 102 -1.75 18.08 -3.63
CA ALA A 102 -3.01 18.41 -4.26
C ALA A 102 -3.74 19.60 -3.61
N GLY A 103 -3.16 20.25 -2.60
CA GLY A 103 -3.71 21.45 -1.95
C GLY A 103 -4.75 21.17 -0.87
N TRP A 104 -4.75 19.97 -0.28
CA TRP A 104 -5.60 19.63 0.86
C TRP A 104 -4.90 19.93 2.19
N THR A 105 -5.69 20.35 3.17
CA THR A 105 -5.28 20.42 4.57
C THR A 105 -5.37 19.01 5.17
N ILE A 106 -4.35 18.59 5.89
CA ILE A 106 -4.29 17.28 6.52
C ILE A 106 -4.83 17.36 7.94
N ALA A 107 -5.77 16.48 8.27
CA ALA A 107 -6.16 16.14 9.63
C ALA A 107 -5.74 14.68 9.90
N ILE A 108 -5.33 14.39 11.13
CA ILE A 108 -4.72 13.12 11.51
C ILE A 108 -5.58 12.40 12.53
N ALA A 109 -5.93 11.15 12.28
CA ALA A 109 -6.63 10.26 13.20
C ALA A 109 -5.67 9.26 13.84
N ASP A 110 -5.90 8.91 15.11
CA ASP A 110 -5.16 7.82 15.77
C ASP A 110 -5.44 6.47 15.09
N THR A 111 -4.74 5.45 15.50
CA THR A 111 -4.94 4.09 15.02
C THR A 111 -5.55 3.21 16.10
N ASP A 112 -6.16 2.11 15.71
CA ASP A 112 -6.50 1.02 16.62
C ASP A 112 -5.25 0.18 16.96
N SER A 113 -5.46 -0.87 17.73
CA SER A 113 -4.38 -1.76 18.16
C SER A 113 -3.73 -2.59 17.05
N TYR A 114 -4.29 -2.58 15.83
CA TYR A 114 -3.76 -3.25 14.65
C TYR A 114 -3.12 -2.28 13.66
N GLY A 115 -3.14 -0.98 13.95
CA GLY A 115 -2.60 0.07 13.09
C GLY A 115 -3.60 0.63 12.07
N LEU A 116 -4.87 0.21 12.11
CA LEU A 116 -5.91 0.75 11.25
C LEU A 116 -6.46 2.06 11.80
N MET A 117 -6.82 2.99 10.93
CA MET A 117 -7.35 4.28 11.32
C MET A 117 -8.57 4.15 12.21
N SER A 118 -8.54 4.78 13.37
CA SER A 118 -9.68 4.96 14.27
C SER A 118 -10.41 6.24 13.89
N LEU A 119 -11.73 6.14 13.63
CA LEU A 119 -12.52 7.32 13.36
C LEU A 119 -12.71 8.14 14.65
N PRO A 120 -12.33 9.42 14.66
CA PRO A 120 -12.47 10.26 15.83
C PRO A 120 -13.95 10.47 16.17
N LYS A 121 -14.23 10.68 17.46
CA LYS A 121 -15.51 11.24 17.89
C LYS A 121 -15.53 12.69 17.43
N MET A 122 -16.25 12.96 16.34
CA MET A 122 -16.26 14.25 15.65
C MET A 122 -16.37 15.45 16.61
N SER A 123 -15.36 16.29 16.60
CA SER A 123 -15.56 17.69 16.94
C SER A 123 -16.39 18.34 15.80
N LYS A 124 -17.51 18.97 16.14
CA LYS A 124 -18.39 19.67 15.19
C LYS A 124 -17.68 20.82 14.47
N ASP A 125 -16.46 21.14 14.89
CA ASP A 125 -15.70 22.31 14.44
C ASP A 125 -14.79 22.01 13.24
N ILE A 126 -14.45 20.72 12.98
CA ILE A 126 -13.59 20.33 11.86
C ILE A 126 -14.44 19.71 10.74
N LYS A 127 -14.60 20.43 9.63
CA LYS A 127 -15.32 19.93 8.44
C LYS A 127 -14.44 19.01 7.59
N ILE A 128 -14.34 17.75 7.96
CA ILE A 128 -13.68 16.74 7.12
C ILE A 128 -14.47 16.59 5.80
N ARG A 129 -13.78 16.62 4.67
CA ARG A 129 -14.34 16.48 3.33
C ARG A 129 -13.93 15.20 2.63
N ALA A 130 -12.81 14.64 3.03
CA ALA A 130 -12.32 13.35 2.55
C ALA A 130 -11.78 12.53 3.69
N ILE A 131 -11.91 11.21 3.58
CA ILE A 131 -11.26 10.22 4.46
C ILE A 131 -10.42 9.33 3.56
N CYS A 132 -9.13 9.18 3.93
CA CYS A 132 -8.20 8.33 3.21
C CYS A 132 -7.60 7.29 4.16
N PRO A 133 -8.32 6.20 4.46
CA PRO A 133 -7.79 5.12 5.26
C PRO A 133 -6.78 4.30 4.49
N VAL A 134 -5.91 3.64 5.24
CA VAL A 134 -4.88 2.73 4.72
C VAL A 134 -5.11 1.36 5.33
N GLY A 135 -5.20 0.32 4.51
CA GLY A 135 -5.20 -1.06 4.98
C GLY A 135 -3.77 -1.47 5.35
N LEU A 136 -3.28 -0.91 6.46
CA LEU A 136 -1.89 -1.03 6.88
C LEU A 136 -1.52 -2.50 7.05
N TYR A 137 -0.30 -2.86 6.65
CA TYR A 137 0.28 -4.22 6.69
C TYR A 137 -0.42 -5.26 5.80
N GLY A 138 -1.54 -4.93 5.19
CA GLY A 138 -2.34 -5.83 4.35
C GLY A 138 -3.71 -6.18 4.92
N HIS A 139 -4.18 -5.44 5.92
CA HIS A 139 -5.54 -5.57 6.44
C HIS A 139 -6.58 -5.09 5.41
N ALA A 140 -7.66 -5.84 5.25
CA ALA A 140 -8.84 -5.32 4.57
C ALA A 140 -9.46 -4.17 5.37
N LEU A 141 -9.98 -3.19 4.67
CA LEU A 141 -10.74 -2.10 5.31
C LEU A 141 -12.18 -2.56 5.57
N SER A 142 -12.78 -2.08 6.65
CA SER A 142 -14.15 -2.38 7.03
C SER A 142 -15.12 -1.28 6.63
N ASN A 143 -16.42 -1.61 6.57
CA ASN A 143 -17.50 -0.67 6.24
C ASN A 143 -17.66 0.51 7.23
N LYS A 144 -17.00 0.47 8.39
CA LYS A 144 -17.08 1.53 9.41
C LYS A 144 -16.72 2.95 8.91
N TYR A 145 -16.02 3.03 7.77
CA TYR A 145 -15.60 4.31 7.21
C TYR A 145 -16.67 4.99 6.34
N TYR A 146 -17.77 4.31 5.99
CA TYR A 146 -18.81 4.86 5.11
C TYR A 146 -19.88 5.73 5.78
N ASP A 147 -20.01 5.64 7.10
CA ASP A 147 -21.09 6.28 7.84
C ASP A 147 -20.95 7.82 8.00
N TRP A 148 -19.99 8.41 7.28
CA TRP A 148 -19.75 9.85 7.33
C TRP A 148 -20.44 10.56 6.16
N GLU A 149 -21.63 11.12 6.44
CA GLU A 149 -22.41 11.87 5.47
C GLU A 149 -21.59 13.01 4.82
N ASN A 150 -21.75 13.18 3.52
CA ASN A 150 -21.11 14.23 2.72
C ASN A 150 -19.57 14.21 2.71
N THR A 151 -18.97 13.04 2.90
CA THR A 151 -17.52 12.86 2.92
C THR A 151 -17.07 11.93 1.78
N ILE A 152 -16.01 12.32 1.07
CA ILE A 152 -15.41 11.50 0.03
C ILE A 152 -14.59 10.42 0.71
N PHE A 153 -14.73 9.20 0.21
CA PHE A 153 -13.96 8.07 0.66
C PHE A 153 -12.99 7.62 -0.44
N VAL A 154 -11.69 7.61 -0.12
CA VAL A 154 -10.60 7.21 -1.03
C VAL A 154 -9.69 6.23 -0.32
N GLU A 155 -9.51 5.04 -0.88
CA GLU A 155 -8.58 4.08 -0.32
C GLU A 155 -7.14 4.34 -0.74
N ASP A 156 -6.24 4.44 0.23
CA ASP A 156 -4.83 4.13 -0.02
C ASP A 156 -4.66 2.60 0.06
N ALA A 157 -4.81 1.97 -1.10
CA ALA A 157 -4.76 0.51 -1.23
C ALA A 157 -3.34 -0.02 -1.47
N ALA A 158 -2.30 0.80 -1.27
CA ALA A 158 -0.92 0.45 -1.56
C ALA A 158 -0.40 -0.77 -0.80
N GLN A 159 -1.06 -1.19 0.27
CA GLN A 159 -0.67 -2.34 1.08
C GLN A 159 -1.70 -3.48 1.12
N HIS A 160 -2.95 -3.24 0.71
CA HIS A 160 -4.04 -4.20 0.94
C HIS A 160 -4.91 -4.54 -0.28
N TRP A 161 -4.62 -4.02 -1.47
CA TRP A 161 -5.46 -4.26 -2.64
C TRP A 161 -5.60 -5.74 -3.04
N LEU A 162 -4.77 -6.63 -2.49
CA LEU A 162 -4.84 -8.09 -2.65
C LEU A 162 -5.54 -8.79 -1.47
N SER A 163 -6.06 -8.06 -0.48
CA SER A 163 -6.87 -8.63 0.59
C SER A 163 -8.15 -9.22 0.00
N ARG A 164 -8.62 -10.33 0.57
CA ARG A 164 -9.86 -10.97 0.10
C ARG A 164 -11.04 -10.03 0.28
N ASP A 165 -11.99 -10.14 -0.61
CA ASP A 165 -13.27 -9.42 -0.60
C ASP A 165 -13.13 -7.89 -0.52
N CYS A 166 -12.00 -7.37 -1.00
CA CYS A 166 -11.92 -5.96 -1.34
C CYS A 166 -12.87 -5.66 -2.50
N GLU A 167 -14.18 -5.71 -2.22
CA GLU A 167 -15.07 -4.84 -2.96
C GLU A 167 -14.51 -3.45 -2.75
N ARG A 168 -14.12 -2.79 -3.85
CA ARG A 168 -13.50 -1.48 -3.74
C ARG A 168 -14.41 -0.56 -2.96
N MET A 169 -13.96 -0.21 -1.79
CA MET A 169 -14.65 0.68 -0.89
C MET A 169 -14.38 2.11 -1.38
N GLY A 170 -15.45 2.89 -1.57
CA GLY A 170 -15.31 4.28 -1.97
C GLY A 170 -15.24 4.53 -3.48
N LEU A 171 -14.96 5.78 -3.82
CA LEU A 171 -15.05 6.29 -5.18
C LEU A 171 -13.81 5.98 -6.01
N ALA A 172 -12.67 5.77 -5.34
CA ALA A 172 -11.41 5.44 -5.98
C ALA A 172 -10.44 4.80 -4.99
N SER A 173 -9.54 3.97 -5.52
CA SER A 173 -8.44 3.34 -4.78
C SER A 173 -7.12 3.63 -5.48
N ALA A 174 -6.08 3.93 -4.69
CA ALA A 174 -4.71 4.08 -5.17
C ALA A 174 -3.91 2.82 -4.87
N ILE A 175 -3.37 2.19 -5.91
CA ILE A 175 -2.55 0.98 -5.83
C ILE A 175 -1.08 1.34 -6.05
N SER A 176 -0.19 0.63 -5.38
CA SER A 176 1.26 0.74 -5.56
C SER A 176 1.86 -0.58 -6.02
N PHE A 177 2.75 -0.50 -7.00
CA PHE A 177 3.59 -1.60 -7.49
C PHE A 177 5.07 -1.37 -7.16
N ASP A 178 5.38 -0.57 -6.13
CA ASP A 178 6.73 -0.40 -5.61
C ASP A 178 7.41 -1.77 -5.39
N PRO A 179 8.74 -1.90 -5.60
CA PRO A 179 9.45 -3.17 -5.47
C PRO A 179 9.23 -3.92 -4.15
N THR A 180 8.82 -3.24 -3.09
CA THR A 180 8.55 -3.85 -1.77
C THR A 180 7.14 -4.42 -1.61
N LYS A 181 6.26 -4.26 -2.61
CA LYS A 181 4.85 -4.68 -2.55
C LYS A 181 4.67 -6.16 -2.88
N ASN A 182 3.52 -6.74 -2.49
CA ASN A 182 3.20 -8.14 -2.76
C ASN A 182 3.15 -8.46 -4.26
N PHE A 183 2.62 -7.53 -5.03
CA PHE A 183 2.61 -7.56 -6.47
C PHE A 183 3.43 -6.36 -6.95
N ASN A 184 4.71 -6.59 -7.03
CA ASN A 184 5.71 -5.55 -7.26
C ASN A 184 6.13 -5.45 -8.72
N ASN A 185 6.46 -4.22 -9.14
CA ASN A 185 7.28 -3.99 -10.33
C ASN A 185 8.78 -4.09 -9.98
N TYR A 186 9.64 -4.16 -10.99
CA TYR A 186 11.10 -4.04 -10.81
C TYR A 186 11.57 -2.57 -10.84
N SER A 187 10.64 -1.66 -11.11
CA SER A 187 10.80 -0.21 -10.96
C SER A 187 9.63 0.35 -10.13
N ASN A 188 9.42 1.67 -10.15
CA ASN A 188 8.21 2.24 -9.59
C ASN A 188 6.98 1.86 -10.45
N GLY A 189 5.82 1.91 -9.84
CA GLY A 189 4.55 1.72 -10.52
C GLY A 189 3.38 1.94 -9.57
N GLY A 190 2.23 2.25 -10.13
CA GLY A 190 0.98 2.39 -9.41
C GLY A 190 -0.21 2.44 -10.36
N ALA A 191 -1.40 2.49 -9.79
CA ALA A 191 -2.62 2.67 -10.56
C ALA A 191 -3.71 3.37 -9.76
N VAL A 192 -4.55 4.12 -10.45
CA VAL A 192 -5.87 4.55 -9.99
C VAL A 192 -6.88 3.49 -10.41
N VAL A 193 -7.71 3.04 -9.49
CA VAL A 193 -8.82 2.10 -9.77
C VAL A 193 -10.12 2.80 -9.39
N THR A 194 -11.12 2.80 -10.29
CA THR A 194 -12.37 3.53 -10.06
C THR A 194 -13.51 3.02 -10.95
N ASN A 195 -14.75 3.33 -10.56
CA ASN A 195 -15.95 3.18 -11.38
C ASN A 195 -16.45 4.52 -11.95
N ASP A 196 -15.76 5.62 -11.65
CA ASP A 196 -16.14 6.97 -12.09
C ASP A 196 -15.49 7.30 -13.44
N GLU A 197 -16.33 7.50 -14.47
CA GLU A 197 -15.90 7.83 -15.83
C GLU A 197 -15.18 9.19 -15.93
N ILE A 198 -15.57 10.15 -15.08
CA ILE A 198 -14.98 11.49 -15.11
C ILE A 198 -13.57 11.42 -14.50
N LEU A 199 -13.41 10.69 -13.40
CA LEU A 199 -12.08 10.43 -12.81
C LEU A 199 -11.19 9.62 -13.76
N ASN A 200 -11.73 8.61 -14.46
CA ASN A 200 -10.98 7.87 -15.48
C ASN A 200 -10.44 8.81 -16.57
N ALA A 201 -11.31 9.66 -17.15
CA ALA A 201 -10.90 10.62 -18.18
C ALA A 201 -9.87 11.63 -17.64
N PHE A 202 -10.09 12.13 -16.43
CA PHE A 202 -9.17 13.03 -15.72
C PHE A 202 -7.78 12.39 -15.53
N ALA A 203 -7.72 11.18 -14.98
CA ALA A 203 -6.47 10.48 -14.71
C ALA A 203 -5.66 10.20 -16.00
N ARG A 204 -6.34 9.78 -17.08
CA ARG A 204 -5.70 9.54 -18.40
C ARG A 204 -5.10 10.80 -19.01
N ASN A 205 -5.72 11.94 -18.83
CA ASN A 205 -5.20 13.25 -19.27
C ASN A 205 -4.04 13.68 -18.35
N TRP A 206 -4.21 13.56 -17.05
CA TRP A 206 -3.20 13.92 -16.06
C TRP A 206 -1.85 13.28 -16.32
N ILE A 207 -1.80 11.94 -16.48
CA ILE A 207 -0.55 11.19 -16.68
C ILE A 207 0.17 11.49 -18.00
N ARG A 208 -0.49 12.22 -18.91
CA ARG A 208 0.02 12.56 -20.26
C ARG A 208 0.39 14.04 -20.41
N ASN A 209 0.46 14.81 -19.33
CA ASN A 209 0.63 16.28 -19.40
C ASN A 209 -0.44 16.99 -20.26
N ARG A 210 -1.60 16.39 -20.45
CA ARG A 210 -2.66 17.02 -21.24
C ARG A 210 -3.52 17.85 -20.31
N SER A 211 -3.68 19.15 -20.63
CA SER A 211 -4.87 19.87 -20.21
C SER A 211 -6.05 19.24 -20.93
N CYS A 212 -7.19 19.06 -20.28
CA CYS A 212 -8.43 18.86 -21.00
C CYS A 212 -8.57 20.01 -21.98
N HIS A 213 -8.91 19.73 -23.25
CA HIS A 213 -9.07 20.76 -24.31
C HIS A 213 -10.22 21.73 -24.03
N ASP A 214 -10.90 21.58 -22.91
CA ASP A 214 -11.84 22.58 -22.42
C ASP A 214 -11.04 23.72 -21.78
N SER A 215 -11.05 24.86 -22.43
CA SER A 215 -10.37 26.09 -22.03
C SER A 215 -10.77 26.60 -20.63
N SER A 216 -11.72 25.94 -19.97
CA SER A 216 -12.16 26.22 -18.60
C SER A 216 -11.42 25.46 -17.52
N SER A 217 -10.63 24.40 -17.83
CA SER A 217 -9.93 23.61 -16.82
C SER A 217 -8.48 24.06 -16.67
N ALA A 218 -8.16 24.63 -15.51
CA ALA A 218 -6.80 24.98 -15.08
C ALA A 218 -5.96 23.75 -14.62
N GLN A 219 -6.25 22.56 -15.17
CA GLN A 219 -5.58 21.35 -14.76
C GLN A 219 -4.15 21.29 -15.31
N THR A 220 -3.18 21.15 -14.44
CA THR A 220 -1.79 20.82 -14.77
C THR A 220 -1.55 19.34 -14.49
N GLY A 221 -1.34 18.56 -15.53
CA GLY A 221 -0.94 17.16 -15.41
C GLY A 221 0.56 16.98 -15.26
N THR A 222 0.99 15.72 -15.26
CA THR A 222 2.41 15.33 -15.23
C THR A 222 2.70 14.25 -16.27
N ASN A 223 3.96 14.09 -16.65
CA ASN A 223 4.39 12.93 -17.44
C ASN A 223 4.66 11.76 -16.48
N SER A 224 3.63 10.98 -16.18
CA SER A 224 3.68 9.94 -15.15
C SER A 224 3.07 8.60 -15.56
N ARG A 225 3.14 8.29 -16.85
CA ARG A 225 2.72 6.97 -17.35
C ARG A 225 3.68 5.88 -16.86
N MET A 226 3.16 4.71 -16.60
CA MET A 226 3.93 3.48 -16.49
C MET A 226 4.43 3.07 -17.87
N SER A 227 5.64 2.50 -17.98
CA SER A 227 6.19 2.11 -19.28
C SER A 227 5.55 0.82 -19.81
N GLU A 228 5.58 0.62 -21.12
CA GLU A 228 5.09 -0.62 -21.74
C GLU A 228 5.93 -1.83 -21.30
N VAL A 229 7.22 -1.65 -21.07
CA VAL A 229 8.12 -2.68 -20.52
C VAL A 229 7.67 -3.09 -19.13
N ASP A 230 7.39 -2.11 -18.26
CA ASP A 230 6.89 -2.41 -16.92
C ASP A 230 5.56 -3.17 -16.96
N CYS A 231 4.62 -2.75 -17.81
CA CYS A 231 3.33 -3.42 -17.97
C CYS A 231 3.49 -4.85 -18.49
N ALA A 232 4.40 -5.10 -19.44
CA ALA A 232 4.69 -6.43 -19.95
C ALA A 232 5.27 -7.35 -18.87
N GLN A 233 6.20 -6.85 -18.06
CA GLN A 233 6.76 -7.59 -16.92
C GLN A 233 5.70 -7.88 -15.86
N MET A 234 4.82 -6.92 -15.58
CA MET A 234 3.69 -7.12 -14.67
C MET A 234 2.71 -8.17 -15.20
N MET A 235 2.44 -8.21 -16.52
CA MET A 235 1.60 -9.26 -17.13
C MET A 235 2.19 -10.67 -16.94
N VAL A 236 3.51 -10.83 -16.97
CA VAL A 236 4.14 -12.10 -16.58
C VAL A 236 3.74 -12.50 -15.16
N LYS A 237 3.83 -11.58 -14.22
CA LYS A 237 3.56 -11.82 -12.79
C LYS A 237 2.09 -12.09 -12.47
N THR A 238 1.14 -11.63 -13.31
CA THR A 238 -0.29 -11.90 -13.09
C THR A 238 -0.63 -13.38 -12.98
N ARG A 239 0.15 -14.24 -13.62
CA ARG A 239 -0.04 -15.69 -13.61
C ARG A 239 0.33 -16.36 -12.28
N TYR A 240 1.11 -15.68 -11.44
CA TYR A 240 1.69 -16.23 -10.22
C TYR A 240 1.08 -15.65 -8.94
N ILE A 241 0.37 -14.53 -9.03
CA ILE A 241 -0.04 -13.75 -7.86
C ILE A 241 -0.90 -14.55 -6.87
N ASP A 242 -1.80 -15.40 -7.34
CA ASP A 242 -2.70 -16.18 -6.47
C ASP A 242 -1.90 -17.25 -5.70
N ALA A 243 -0.91 -17.90 -6.34
CA ALA A 243 0.00 -18.83 -5.68
C ALA A 243 0.90 -18.11 -4.65
N TRP A 244 1.39 -16.91 -4.98
CA TRP A 244 2.17 -16.10 -4.05
C TRP A 244 1.38 -15.67 -2.82
N GLN A 245 0.12 -15.28 -3.00
CA GLN A 245 -0.77 -14.93 -1.88
C GLN A 245 -1.09 -16.14 -1.02
N THR A 246 -1.34 -17.31 -1.62
CA THR A 246 -1.52 -18.57 -0.89
C THR A 246 -0.31 -18.87 -0.02
N ARG A 247 0.90 -18.80 -0.60
CA ARG A 247 2.16 -19.07 0.15
C ARG A 247 2.38 -18.10 1.30
N ARG A 248 2.13 -16.79 1.10
CA ARG A 248 2.19 -15.81 2.20
C ARG A 248 1.23 -16.17 3.33
N GLY A 249 0.01 -16.58 2.98
CA GLY A 249 -0.99 -17.02 3.96
C GLY A 249 -0.57 -18.28 4.74
N GLU A 250 0.11 -19.24 4.10
CA GLU A 250 0.65 -20.44 4.76
C GLU A 250 1.71 -20.06 5.80
N ILE A 251 2.71 -19.26 5.39
CA ILE A 251 3.77 -18.78 6.29
C ILE A 251 3.17 -18.00 7.46
N ALA A 252 2.26 -17.07 7.19
CA ALA A 252 1.66 -16.23 8.22
C ALA A 252 0.84 -17.05 9.23
N ARG A 253 0.04 -18.02 8.77
CA ARG A 253 -0.74 -18.89 9.66
C ARG A 253 0.15 -19.73 10.56
N HIS A 254 1.21 -20.32 9.99
CA HIS A 254 2.21 -21.05 10.76
C HIS A 254 2.82 -20.18 11.85
N TRP A 255 3.26 -18.98 11.53
CA TRP A 255 3.84 -18.06 12.51
C TRP A 255 2.84 -17.59 13.57
N MET A 256 1.58 -17.32 13.22
CA MET A 256 0.55 -16.99 14.21
C MET A 256 0.33 -18.12 15.21
N GLU A 257 0.33 -19.38 14.74
CA GLU A 257 0.21 -20.55 15.60
C GLU A 257 1.39 -20.63 16.59
N GLN A 258 2.62 -20.51 16.12
CA GLN A 258 3.82 -20.54 16.97
C GLN A 258 3.83 -19.39 18.00
N LEU A 259 3.47 -18.17 17.56
CA LEU A 259 3.42 -17.00 18.44
C LEU A 259 2.33 -17.10 19.50
N SER A 260 1.23 -17.81 19.24
CA SER A 260 0.13 -17.97 20.22
C SER A 260 0.57 -18.60 21.53
N HIS A 261 1.66 -19.35 21.52
CA HIS A 261 2.25 -20.04 22.68
C HIS A 261 3.40 -19.25 23.33
N SER A 262 3.86 -18.18 22.72
CA SER A 262 5.03 -17.40 23.18
C SER A 262 4.69 -16.13 23.95
N GLY A 263 3.42 -15.70 23.92
CA GLY A 263 2.99 -14.42 24.46
C GLY A 263 3.30 -13.20 23.57
N ILE A 264 3.94 -13.42 22.42
CA ILE A 264 4.20 -12.37 21.43
C ILE A 264 2.93 -12.14 20.60
N ARG A 265 2.49 -10.90 20.49
CA ARG A 265 1.31 -10.55 19.71
C ARG A 265 1.67 -10.25 18.26
N SER A 266 0.97 -10.85 17.30
CA SER A 266 0.98 -10.37 15.91
C SER A 266 -0.02 -9.21 15.75
N LEU A 267 0.28 -8.26 14.85
CA LEU A 267 -0.66 -7.20 14.47
C LEU A 267 -1.64 -7.65 13.37
N ILE A 268 -1.92 -8.93 13.27
CA ILE A 268 -2.94 -9.50 12.39
C ILE A 268 -4.15 -9.86 13.25
N ASP A 269 -5.31 -9.33 12.89
CA ASP A 269 -6.56 -9.67 13.58
C ASP A 269 -6.92 -11.13 13.31
N ALA A 270 -6.84 -11.96 14.33
CA ALA A 270 -7.13 -13.40 14.24
C ALA A 270 -8.60 -13.70 13.88
N THR A 271 -9.51 -12.74 14.06
CA THR A 271 -10.93 -12.91 13.68
C THR A 271 -11.17 -12.68 12.20
N ASN A 272 -10.30 -11.90 11.52
CA ASN A 272 -10.41 -11.51 10.11
C ASN A 272 -9.14 -11.83 9.29
N TYR A 273 -8.32 -12.79 9.73
CA TYR A 273 -7.07 -13.12 9.05
C TYR A 273 -7.28 -13.64 7.62
N GLN A 274 -8.47 -14.13 7.29
CA GLN A 274 -8.82 -14.59 5.93
C GLN A 274 -8.82 -13.45 4.91
N ASP A 275 -9.08 -12.24 5.38
CA ASP A 275 -9.17 -11.03 4.56
C ASP A 275 -7.84 -10.24 4.54
N HIS A 276 -6.78 -10.79 5.10
CA HIS A 276 -5.47 -10.17 5.16
C HIS A 276 -4.57 -10.63 4.00
N CYS A 277 -3.91 -9.72 3.28
CA CYS A 277 -3.02 -10.09 2.18
C CYS A 277 -1.55 -10.28 2.58
N TYR A 278 -1.24 -10.18 3.87
CA TYR A 278 0.10 -10.40 4.42
C TYR A 278 1.21 -9.62 3.69
N HIS A 279 0.92 -8.34 3.44
CA HIS A 279 1.93 -7.45 2.87
C HIS A 279 3.13 -7.33 3.80
N LYS A 280 2.87 -7.22 5.10
CA LYS A 280 3.86 -7.32 6.16
C LYS A 280 3.35 -8.29 7.24
N PHE A 281 4.25 -9.03 7.83
CA PHE A 281 3.98 -9.73 9.08
C PHE A 281 4.61 -8.92 10.20
N VAL A 282 3.79 -8.30 11.03
CA VAL A 282 4.25 -7.37 12.07
C VAL A 282 3.93 -7.92 13.44
N ILE A 283 4.92 -7.91 14.32
CA ILE A 283 4.79 -8.28 15.72
C ILE A 283 4.87 -7.05 16.61
N ASP A 284 4.20 -7.12 17.76
CA ASP A 284 4.17 -6.10 18.82
C ASP A 284 4.98 -6.64 19.99
N VAL A 285 6.14 -6.05 20.25
CA VAL A 285 7.08 -6.55 21.27
C VAL A 285 7.66 -5.41 22.11
N ASP A 286 7.87 -5.68 23.39
CA ASP A 286 8.72 -4.85 24.23
C ASP A 286 10.18 -4.95 23.74
N HIS A 287 10.97 -3.93 23.98
CA HIS A 287 12.39 -3.91 23.60
C HIS A 287 12.64 -4.19 22.09
N ARG A 288 11.73 -3.72 21.20
CA ARG A 288 11.77 -3.89 19.75
C ARG A 288 13.15 -3.70 19.13
N ASP A 289 13.90 -2.65 19.54
CA ASP A 289 15.21 -2.33 18.96
C ASP A 289 16.27 -3.35 19.33
N GLN A 290 16.17 -3.96 20.51
CA GLN A 290 17.07 -5.06 20.93
C GLN A 290 16.79 -6.32 20.10
N LEU A 291 15.51 -6.66 19.91
CA LEU A 291 15.13 -7.79 19.05
C LEU A 291 15.55 -7.55 17.59
N HIS A 292 15.36 -6.34 17.08
CA HIS A 292 15.80 -5.97 15.73
C HIS A 292 17.29 -6.21 15.52
N GLN A 293 18.13 -5.79 16.49
CA GLN A 293 19.57 -6.01 16.42
C GLN A 293 19.94 -7.48 16.55
N ALA A 294 19.32 -8.21 17.49
CA ALA A 294 19.60 -9.65 17.69
C ALA A 294 19.27 -10.48 16.43
N LEU A 295 18.14 -10.17 15.76
CA LEU A 295 17.79 -10.83 14.52
C LEU A 295 18.75 -10.48 13.37
N ALA A 296 19.22 -9.24 13.31
CA ALA A 296 20.25 -8.82 12.33
C ALA A 296 21.56 -9.57 12.53
N ASP A 297 22.01 -9.77 13.77
CA ASP A 297 23.21 -10.55 14.13
C ASP A 297 23.07 -12.04 13.74
N LEU A 298 21.84 -12.55 13.71
CA LEU A 298 21.49 -13.90 13.26
C LEU A 298 21.25 -13.99 11.74
N GLY A 299 21.46 -12.89 11.00
CA GLY A 299 21.31 -12.84 9.55
C GLY A 299 19.88 -12.67 9.05
N ILE A 300 18.93 -12.30 9.92
CA ILE A 300 17.53 -12.06 9.58
C ILE A 300 17.30 -10.54 9.44
N GLU A 301 17.00 -10.06 8.24
CA GLU A 301 16.70 -8.65 8.01
C GLU A 301 15.25 -8.34 8.42
N THR A 302 15.06 -7.39 9.33
CA THR A 302 13.74 -6.89 9.77
C THR A 302 13.62 -5.41 9.48
N LYS A 303 12.40 -4.84 9.55
CA LYS A 303 12.14 -3.40 9.35
C LYS A 303 11.08 -2.88 10.30
N ILE A 304 11.07 -1.57 10.49
CA ILE A 304 10.09 -0.87 11.32
C ILE A 304 9.13 -0.09 10.41
N HIS A 305 7.83 -0.39 10.48
CA HIS A 305 6.79 0.28 9.74
C HIS A 305 5.67 0.75 10.70
N TYR A 306 5.69 1.98 11.22
CA TYR A 306 6.71 3.00 10.97
C TYR A 306 7.25 3.49 12.30
N GLN A 307 8.50 4.00 12.30
CA GLN A 307 9.15 4.47 13.53
C GLN A 307 8.51 5.78 14.01
N ASP A 308 8.21 6.67 13.07
CA ASP A 308 7.68 7.99 13.37
C ASP A 308 6.26 8.12 12.80
N PRO A 309 5.25 8.45 13.62
CA PRO A 309 3.93 8.84 13.14
C PRO A 309 4.00 10.11 12.27
N ILE A 310 2.99 10.30 11.41
CA ILE A 310 2.96 11.40 10.42
C ILE A 310 3.14 12.77 11.07
N GLN A 311 2.51 13.04 12.22
CA GLN A 311 2.60 14.32 12.91
C GLN A 311 3.98 14.65 13.48
N ASP A 312 4.86 13.66 13.63
CA ASP A 312 6.24 13.88 14.09
C ASP A 312 7.18 14.25 12.92
N LEU A 313 6.74 14.02 11.69
CA LEU A 313 7.48 14.42 10.50
C LEU A 313 7.36 15.94 10.30
N ASN A 314 8.49 16.60 10.07
CA ASN A 314 8.61 18.05 10.02
C ASN A 314 7.52 18.78 9.21
N PRO A 315 7.09 18.33 8.02
CA PRO A 315 6.03 19.03 7.27
C PRO A 315 4.63 18.94 7.89
N TYR A 316 4.40 18.07 8.91
CA TYR A 316 3.08 17.70 9.42
C TYR A 316 2.87 18.00 10.90
N GLN A 317 3.83 18.62 11.58
CA GLN A 317 3.78 18.91 13.03
C GLN A 317 2.62 19.84 13.43
N GLU A 318 2.13 20.65 12.51
CA GLU A 318 1.01 21.58 12.75
C GLU A 318 -0.34 21.01 12.28
N CYS A 319 -0.40 19.73 11.87
CA CYS A 319 -1.64 19.13 11.43
C CYS A 319 -2.63 18.96 12.59
N ALA A 320 -3.91 19.27 12.32
CA ALA A 320 -4.97 19.09 13.30
C ALA A 320 -5.15 17.59 13.63
N ALA A 321 -5.21 17.27 14.92
CA ALA A 321 -5.59 15.95 15.42
C ALA A 321 -6.91 16.12 16.20
N PRO A 322 -8.05 15.62 15.67
CA PRO A 322 -9.35 15.74 16.34
C PRO A 322 -9.42 15.06 17.70
N ASP A 323 -8.62 14.01 17.92
CA ASP A 323 -8.52 13.25 19.17
C ASP A 323 -7.06 13.14 19.64
N MET A 324 -6.88 12.67 20.87
CA MET A 324 -5.55 12.35 21.40
C MET A 324 -4.94 11.18 20.63
N LEU A 325 -3.69 11.32 20.26
CA LEU A 325 -2.90 10.32 19.53
C LEU A 325 -2.09 9.49 20.54
N GLY A 326 -2.58 8.31 20.90
CA GLY A 326 -1.93 7.42 21.87
C GLY A 326 -1.51 6.09 21.29
N SER A 327 -2.40 5.44 20.54
CA SER A 327 -2.17 4.10 19.99
C SER A 327 -1.08 4.10 18.92
N CYS A 328 -1.04 5.12 18.04
CA CYS A 328 -0.01 5.23 17.02
C CYS A 328 1.40 5.33 17.63
N TYR A 329 1.58 6.05 18.76
CA TYR A 329 2.86 6.11 19.45
C TYR A 329 3.23 4.80 20.16
N ALA A 330 2.24 4.10 20.73
CA ALA A 330 2.49 2.79 21.29
C ALA A 330 2.99 1.81 20.22
N LEU A 331 2.31 1.76 19.09
CA LEU A 331 2.68 0.89 17.97
C LEU A 331 4.03 1.27 17.35
N SER A 332 4.31 2.55 17.14
CA SER A 332 5.58 3.00 16.53
C SER A 332 6.82 2.58 17.34
N ARG A 333 6.68 2.46 18.67
CA ARG A 333 7.75 2.02 19.56
C ARG A 333 7.92 0.51 19.61
N ARG A 334 6.88 -0.25 19.30
CA ARG A 334 6.79 -1.69 19.56
C ARG A 334 6.72 -2.56 18.29
N CYS A 335 6.29 -2.00 17.15
CA CYS A 335 6.11 -2.77 15.92
C CYS A 335 7.45 -3.18 15.29
N LEU A 336 7.56 -4.46 14.89
CA LEU A 336 8.67 -4.99 14.12
C LEU A 336 8.13 -5.87 12.98
N SER A 337 8.51 -5.55 11.75
CA SER A 337 8.12 -6.31 10.57
C SER A 337 9.14 -7.40 10.29
N LEU A 338 8.68 -8.64 10.21
CA LEU A 338 9.47 -9.81 9.82
C LEU A 338 9.48 -9.95 8.29
N PRO A 339 10.54 -10.55 7.72
CA PRO A 339 10.60 -10.80 6.28
C PRO A 339 9.58 -11.88 5.88
N ILE A 340 8.56 -11.52 5.10
CA ILE A 340 7.56 -12.45 4.57
C ILE A 340 7.44 -12.27 3.06
N TYR A 341 7.72 -13.32 2.30
CA TYR A 341 7.62 -13.36 0.83
C TYR A 341 7.50 -14.80 0.33
N PRO A 342 6.94 -15.03 -0.88
CA PRO A 342 6.63 -16.39 -1.35
C PRO A 342 7.84 -17.32 -1.49
N GLU A 343 9.02 -16.76 -1.78
CA GLU A 343 10.25 -17.49 -2.03
C GLU A 343 11.00 -17.90 -0.73
N LEU A 344 10.44 -17.64 0.45
CA LEU A 344 10.95 -18.21 1.69
C LEU A 344 10.75 -19.72 1.68
N THR A 345 11.83 -20.47 1.95
CA THR A 345 11.73 -21.90 2.19
C THR A 345 11.08 -22.18 3.55
N ASP A 346 10.53 -23.40 3.73
CA ASP A 346 9.94 -23.78 5.02
C ASP A 346 10.97 -23.73 6.15
N SER A 347 12.21 -24.13 5.87
CA SER A 347 13.30 -24.07 6.85
C SER A 347 13.70 -22.63 7.22
N GLU A 348 13.63 -21.69 6.29
CA GLU A 348 13.88 -20.28 6.59
C GLU A 348 12.71 -19.67 7.38
N ALA A 349 11.47 -20.02 7.03
CA ALA A 349 10.30 -19.57 7.77
C ALA A 349 10.31 -20.09 9.22
N GLU A 350 10.64 -21.36 9.43
CA GLU A 350 10.84 -21.96 10.76
C GLU A 350 11.98 -21.28 11.51
N TYR A 351 13.13 -21.09 10.88
CA TYR A 351 14.27 -20.43 11.49
C TYR A 351 13.92 -18.99 11.96
N ILE A 352 13.19 -18.22 11.15
CA ILE A 352 12.78 -16.86 11.54
C ILE A 352 11.96 -16.89 12.82
N ILE A 353 10.91 -17.71 12.87
CA ILE A 353 9.99 -17.70 14.01
C ILE A 353 10.62 -18.24 15.28
N ASP A 354 11.45 -19.29 15.18
CA ASP A 354 12.24 -19.81 16.30
C ASP A 354 13.18 -18.77 16.89
N ARG A 355 13.88 -18.00 16.02
CA ARG A 355 14.77 -16.93 16.49
C ARG A 355 14.01 -15.79 17.13
N VAL A 356 12.85 -15.42 16.58
CA VAL A 356 11.97 -14.41 17.21
C VAL A 356 11.57 -14.85 18.62
N ILE A 357 11.07 -16.08 18.78
CA ILE A 357 10.61 -16.60 20.08
C ILE A 357 11.77 -16.73 21.07
N SER A 358 12.96 -17.12 20.60
CA SER A 358 14.11 -17.32 21.49
C SER A 358 14.83 -16.05 21.91
N CYS A 359 14.58 -14.91 21.22
CA CYS A 359 15.22 -13.61 21.51
C CYS A 359 14.32 -12.65 22.29
N VAL A 360 13.03 -12.96 22.51
CA VAL A 360 12.08 -12.20 23.32
C VAL A 360 12.01 -12.79 24.70
#